data_e974354d53786657f8b832a9d95439d9
#
_entry.id   e974354d53786657f8b832a9d95439d9
#
_cell.length_a   1.000
_cell.length_b   1.000
_cell.length_c   1.000
_cell.angle_alpha   90.00
_cell.angle_beta   90.00
_cell.angle_gamma   90.00
#
_symmetry.space_group_name_H-M   'P 1'
#
loop_
_entity.id
_entity.type
_entity.pdbx_description
1 polymer ?
#
loop_
_entity_poly.entity_id
_entity_poly.type
_entity_poly.pdbx_seq_one_letter_code
_entity_poly.pdbx_strand_id
1 'polypeptide(L)'
;GATWMGAGAPLSDIAEDARVDFETEIMPIPQFDPEHPQMISQGPSVCIFNKDDPQEVLAAWLFAQYLLTNEVQIDYSQTEGYVPVTAKAQQSAAYQDYLAQEGADDKLHYDVKIKASKLLLDNVDNTFTTPVYNGSASLRNAAGQLIEDVTKSVRRKEPVDAAYMVKLYDSVTSLYRLDQRGALAADGSQALGPLPAPAKALLFTLGGVWVLIAVYGGVQLVKKKNRQNSH
;
A
#
# COMPACT_ATOMS: atom_id res chain seq x y z
N GLY A 1 8.22 9.75 2.31
CA GLY A 1 7.37 9.46 1.33
C GLY A 1 7.64 9.81 -0.09
N ALA A 2 6.70 9.47 -0.91
CA ALA A 2 6.76 9.66 -2.36
C ALA A 2 6.66 11.14 -2.82
N THR A 3 6.39 12.07 -1.93
CA THR A 3 6.06 13.46 -2.29
C THR A 3 7.24 14.21 -2.92
N TRP A 4 8.46 13.89 -2.55
CA TRP A 4 9.66 14.54 -3.09
C TRP A 4 10.05 14.02 -4.49
N MET A 5 9.54 12.87 -4.92
CA MET A 5 9.79 12.33 -6.26
C MET A 5 9.32 13.30 -7.36
N GLY A 6 8.17 13.94 -7.15
CA GLY A 6 7.67 14.99 -8.05
C GLY A 6 8.55 16.25 -8.05
N ALA A 7 9.09 16.63 -6.89
CA ALA A 7 10.01 17.76 -6.79
C ALA A 7 11.38 17.47 -7.42
N GLY A 8 11.75 16.21 -7.60
CA GLY A 8 12.97 15.79 -8.28
C GLY A 8 12.82 15.64 -9.79
N ALA A 9 11.70 16.01 -10.40
CA ALA A 9 11.53 15.95 -11.84
C ALA A 9 12.50 16.95 -12.55
N PRO A 10 13.08 16.56 -13.69
CA PRO A 10 13.99 17.45 -14.42
C PRO A 10 13.27 18.75 -14.84
N LEU A 11 13.78 19.89 -14.41
CA LEU A 11 13.27 21.19 -14.87
C LEU A 11 13.46 21.40 -16.36
N SER A 12 14.38 20.65 -16.99
CA SER A 12 14.61 20.69 -18.42
C SER A 12 13.38 20.34 -19.25
N ASP A 13 12.45 19.56 -18.69
CA ASP A 13 11.25 19.08 -19.40
C ASP A 13 10.09 20.08 -19.30
N ILE A 14 10.27 21.16 -18.52
CA ILE A 14 9.25 22.19 -18.33
C ILE A 14 9.72 23.45 -19.05
N ALA A 15 8.87 23.99 -19.95
CA ALA A 15 9.15 25.25 -20.64
C ALA A 15 9.41 26.37 -19.60
N GLU A 16 10.36 27.25 -19.90
CA GLU A 16 10.88 28.24 -18.96
C GLU A 16 9.79 29.19 -18.43
N ASP A 17 8.82 29.53 -19.28
CA ASP A 17 7.65 30.36 -18.97
C ASP A 17 6.55 29.62 -18.16
N ALA A 18 6.62 28.31 -18.12
CA ALA A 18 5.71 27.46 -17.37
C ALA A 18 6.29 27.03 -15.99
N ARG A 19 7.54 27.39 -15.69
CA ARG A 19 8.16 27.08 -14.42
C ARG A 19 7.60 27.96 -13.32
N VAL A 20 7.13 27.30 -12.26
CA VAL A 20 6.71 28.01 -11.04
C VAL A 20 7.92 28.11 -10.13
N ASP A 21 8.25 29.29 -9.72
CA ASP A 21 9.33 29.55 -8.76
C ASP A 21 8.81 29.20 -7.36
N PHE A 22 9.23 28.04 -6.85
CA PHE A 22 8.95 27.60 -5.48
C PHE A 22 10.13 26.83 -4.90
N GLU A 23 10.34 26.97 -3.64
CA GLU A 23 11.33 26.22 -2.87
C GLU A 23 10.69 24.97 -2.27
N THR A 24 11.38 23.84 -2.37
CA THR A 24 10.92 22.57 -1.78
C THR A 24 11.70 22.29 -0.50
N GLU A 25 11.00 22.26 0.62
CA GLU A 25 11.57 21.89 1.91
C GLU A 25 11.25 20.43 2.28
N ILE A 26 12.24 19.77 2.87
CA ILE A 26 12.12 18.42 3.39
C ILE A 26 12.02 18.48 4.91
N MET A 27 10.90 17.99 5.41
CA MET A 27 10.60 18.00 6.84
C MET A 27 10.10 16.62 7.30
N PRO A 28 10.32 16.26 8.58
CA PRO A 28 9.68 15.08 9.16
C PRO A 28 8.16 15.17 9.06
N ILE A 29 7.50 14.03 8.86
CA ILE A 29 6.04 13.98 8.94
C ILE A 29 5.59 14.41 10.35
N PRO A 30 4.52 15.21 10.49
CA PRO A 30 3.99 15.57 11.80
C PRO A 30 3.71 14.36 12.66
N GLN A 31 4.16 14.40 13.92
CA GLN A 31 4.02 13.33 14.89
C GLN A 31 3.02 13.70 15.96
N PHE A 32 2.27 12.72 16.45
CA PHE A 32 1.43 12.89 17.64
C PHE A 32 2.27 13.09 18.91
N ASP A 33 3.35 12.31 19.01
CA ASP A 33 4.35 12.42 20.05
C ASP A 33 5.73 12.71 19.41
N PRO A 34 6.17 13.97 19.41
CA PRO A 34 7.46 14.32 18.81
C PRO A 34 8.69 13.76 19.55
N GLU A 35 8.55 13.37 20.82
CA GLU A 35 9.63 12.79 21.60
C GLU A 35 9.85 11.30 21.25
N HIS A 36 8.81 10.65 20.73
CA HIS A 36 8.85 9.26 20.28
C HIS A 36 8.33 9.14 18.84
N PRO A 37 9.05 9.73 17.87
CA PRO A 37 8.59 9.74 16.49
C PRO A 37 8.53 8.33 15.92
N GLN A 38 7.48 8.04 15.14
CA GLN A 38 7.33 6.78 14.46
C GLN A 38 6.92 7.00 13.00
N MET A 39 7.63 6.34 12.10
CA MET A 39 7.38 6.42 10.68
C MET A 39 7.16 5.04 10.10
N ILE A 40 6.15 4.91 9.24
CA ILE A 40 5.93 3.66 8.55
C ILE A 40 7.01 3.47 7.47
N SER A 41 7.69 2.33 7.50
CA SER A 41 8.59 1.93 6.42
C SER A 41 7.74 1.36 5.28
N GLN A 42 7.74 2.03 4.14
CA GLN A 42 7.05 1.60 2.93
C GLN A 42 8.02 1.61 1.75
N GLY A 43 7.92 0.59 0.92
CA GLY A 43 8.72 0.46 -0.28
C GLY A 43 8.41 -0.84 -1.02
N PRO A 44 8.85 -0.96 -2.26
CA PRO A 44 8.79 -2.23 -2.98
C PRO A 44 9.64 -3.28 -2.28
N SER A 45 9.21 -4.52 -2.35
CA SER A 45 9.91 -5.67 -1.78
C SER A 45 10.13 -6.72 -2.86
N VAL A 46 11.22 -7.44 -2.77
CA VAL A 46 11.49 -8.62 -3.62
C VAL A 46 11.09 -9.85 -2.85
N CYS A 47 10.21 -10.65 -3.46
CA CYS A 47 9.78 -11.93 -2.90
C CYS A 47 10.23 -13.06 -3.81
N ILE A 48 10.78 -14.12 -3.22
CA ILE A 48 11.16 -15.34 -3.94
C ILE A 48 10.07 -16.37 -3.68
N PHE A 49 9.39 -16.78 -4.75
CA PHE A 49 8.38 -17.82 -4.66
C PHE A 49 9.02 -19.21 -4.63
N ASN A 50 8.43 -20.10 -3.86
CA ASN A 50 8.78 -21.51 -3.93
C ASN A 50 8.30 -22.08 -5.29
N LYS A 51 9.19 -22.85 -5.93
CA LYS A 51 8.96 -23.49 -7.23
C LYS A 51 9.31 -24.97 -7.12
N ASP A 52 8.74 -25.76 -8.00
CA ASP A 52 9.04 -27.21 -8.07
C ASP A 52 10.47 -27.47 -8.56
N ASP A 53 10.99 -26.59 -9.42
CA ASP A 53 12.38 -26.63 -9.87
C ASP A 53 13.29 -25.83 -8.90
N PRO A 54 14.18 -26.48 -8.15
CA PRO A 54 15.10 -25.80 -7.26
C PRO A 54 16.11 -24.91 -7.98
N GLN A 55 16.37 -25.16 -9.28
CA GLN A 55 17.26 -24.31 -10.07
C GLN A 55 16.64 -22.93 -10.32
N GLU A 56 15.32 -22.84 -10.52
CA GLU A 56 14.64 -21.55 -10.63
C GLU A 56 14.70 -20.76 -9.32
N VAL A 57 14.54 -21.43 -8.18
CA VAL A 57 14.65 -20.81 -6.86
C VAL A 57 16.07 -20.29 -6.61
N LEU A 58 17.08 -21.10 -6.97
CA LEU A 58 18.48 -20.69 -6.86
C LEU A 58 18.80 -19.49 -7.74
N ALA A 59 18.33 -19.48 -8.99
CA ALA A 59 18.53 -18.36 -9.89
C ALA A 59 17.89 -17.06 -9.35
N ALA A 60 16.66 -17.14 -8.82
CA ALA A 60 15.99 -16.02 -8.18
C ALA A 60 16.74 -15.53 -6.94
N TRP A 61 17.29 -16.44 -6.14
CA TRP A 61 18.13 -16.10 -4.99
C TRP A 61 19.42 -15.38 -5.40
N LEU A 62 20.12 -15.88 -6.40
CA LEU A 62 21.34 -15.23 -6.91
C LEU A 62 21.05 -13.82 -7.47
N PHE A 63 19.90 -13.65 -8.14
CA PHE A 63 19.47 -12.33 -8.58
C PHE A 63 19.18 -11.41 -7.40
N ALA A 64 18.50 -11.89 -6.36
CA ALA A 64 18.27 -11.10 -5.14
C ALA A 64 19.60 -10.71 -4.45
N GLN A 65 20.60 -11.61 -4.43
CA GLN A 65 21.95 -11.30 -3.93
C GLN A 65 22.62 -10.21 -4.77
N TYR A 66 22.47 -10.24 -6.09
CA TYR A 66 22.99 -9.20 -6.98
C TYR A 66 22.38 -7.84 -6.67
N LEU A 67 21.06 -7.77 -6.42
CA LEU A 67 20.39 -6.51 -6.03
C LEU A 67 20.91 -5.95 -4.69
N LEU A 68 21.51 -6.79 -3.85
CA LEU A 68 22.11 -6.38 -2.57
C LEU A 68 23.58 -5.99 -2.67
N THR A 69 24.16 -6.00 -3.86
CA THR A 69 25.53 -5.49 -4.05
C THR A 69 25.55 -3.96 -3.85
N ASN A 70 26.68 -3.44 -3.34
CA ASN A 70 26.82 -2.00 -3.09
C ASN A 70 26.58 -1.18 -4.34
N GLU A 71 27.13 -1.62 -5.47
CA GLU A 71 27.01 -0.94 -6.76
C GLU A 71 25.54 -0.74 -7.13
N VAL A 72 24.77 -1.84 -7.19
CA VAL A 72 23.35 -1.78 -7.57
C VAL A 72 22.54 -0.94 -6.60
N GLN A 73 22.79 -1.07 -5.29
CA GLN A 73 22.06 -0.28 -4.30
C GLN A 73 22.35 1.22 -4.41
N ILE A 74 23.59 1.59 -4.64
CA ILE A 74 23.99 2.99 -4.75
C ILE A 74 23.42 3.59 -6.04
N ASP A 75 23.55 2.91 -7.16
CA ASP A 75 23.03 3.38 -8.45
C ASP A 75 21.51 3.54 -8.37
N TYR A 76 20.81 2.56 -7.81
CA TYR A 76 19.36 2.60 -7.69
C TYR A 76 18.88 3.71 -6.75
N SER A 77 19.62 3.97 -5.66
CA SER A 77 19.28 5.04 -4.71
C SER A 77 19.35 6.44 -5.32
N GLN A 78 20.14 6.62 -6.36
CA GLN A 78 20.28 7.91 -7.06
C GLN A 78 19.15 8.16 -8.07
N THR A 79 18.38 7.15 -8.45
CA THR A 79 17.31 7.27 -9.46
C THR A 79 15.99 7.71 -8.86
N GLU A 80 15.30 6.84 -8.16
CA GLU A 80 13.88 6.96 -7.79
C GLU A 80 13.66 7.35 -6.32
N GLY A 81 14.71 7.77 -5.62
CA GLY A 81 14.58 8.23 -4.23
C GLY A 81 14.46 7.13 -3.20
N TYR A 82 15.10 6.07 -3.47
CA TYR A 82 15.34 5.02 -2.49
C TYR A 82 16.64 5.28 -1.76
N VAL A 83 16.83 4.58 -0.64
CA VAL A 83 18.09 4.56 0.10
C VAL A 83 18.65 3.14 0.08
N PRO A 84 19.99 2.98 0.12
CA PRO A 84 20.58 1.66 0.25
C PRO A 84 20.08 0.96 1.51
N VAL A 85 19.74 -0.32 1.42
CA VAL A 85 19.18 -1.09 2.55
C VAL A 85 20.25 -1.75 3.42
N THR A 86 21.51 -1.77 3.00
CA THR A 86 22.62 -2.35 3.78
C THR A 86 23.51 -1.27 4.35
N ALA A 87 23.92 -1.43 5.60
CA ALA A 87 24.86 -0.51 6.24
C ALA A 87 26.18 -0.39 5.45
N LYS A 88 26.63 -1.48 4.85
CA LYS A 88 27.84 -1.48 4.01
C LYS A 88 27.72 -0.55 2.80
N ALA A 89 26.57 -0.54 2.13
CA ALA A 89 26.33 0.38 1.01
C ALA A 89 26.17 1.83 1.50
N GLN A 90 25.43 2.04 2.58
CA GLN A 90 25.24 3.36 3.19
C GLN A 90 26.56 3.99 3.63
N GLN A 91 27.49 3.22 4.17
CA GLN A 91 28.79 3.69 4.64
C GLN A 91 29.88 3.69 3.56
N SER A 92 29.57 3.29 2.33
CA SER A 92 30.54 3.28 1.23
C SER A 92 30.94 4.70 0.84
N ALA A 93 32.20 4.87 0.42
CA ALA A 93 32.71 6.16 -0.05
C ALA A 93 31.83 6.73 -1.19
N ALA A 94 31.44 5.90 -2.15
CA ALA A 94 30.62 6.32 -3.28
C ALA A 94 29.25 6.87 -2.86
N TYR A 95 28.60 6.28 -1.85
CA TYR A 95 27.33 6.81 -1.37
C TYR A 95 27.52 8.07 -0.51
N GLN A 96 28.58 8.12 0.29
CA GLN A 96 28.92 9.33 1.06
C GLN A 96 29.29 10.51 0.16
N ASP A 97 30.01 10.27 -0.94
CA ASP A 97 30.31 11.27 -1.96
C ASP A 97 29.03 11.78 -2.64
N TYR A 98 28.04 10.89 -2.87
CA TYR A 98 26.73 11.32 -3.35
C TYR A 98 26.00 12.21 -2.33
N LEU A 99 25.98 11.82 -1.08
CA LEU A 99 25.33 12.62 -0.01
C LEU A 99 26.05 13.98 0.24
N ALA A 100 27.33 14.07 -0.07
CA ALA A 100 28.10 15.31 0.04
C ALA A 100 27.75 16.35 -1.05
N GLN A 101 26.97 15.98 -2.06
CA GLN A 101 26.49 16.90 -3.09
C GLN A 101 25.26 17.71 -2.64
N GLU A 102 24.84 17.60 -1.39
CA GLU A 102 23.78 18.45 -0.84
C GLU A 102 24.11 19.94 -1.03
N GLY A 103 23.13 20.69 -1.53
CA GLY A 103 23.29 22.10 -1.84
C GLY A 103 23.90 22.37 -3.23
N ALA A 104 24.26 21.34 -3.98
CA ALA A 104 24.58 21.49 -5.37
C ALA A 104 23.31 21.79 -6.17
N ASP A 105 23.26 23.01 -6.74
CA ASP A 105 22.16 23.40 -7.61
C ASP A 105 22.36 22.74 -8.98
N ASP A 106 21.59 21.72 -9.24
CA ASP A 106 21.59 21.07 -10.54
C ASP A 106 20.15 20.86 -11.07
N LYS A 107 20.06 20.48 -12.36
CA LYS A 107 18.78 20.23 -13.04
C LYS A 107 18.01 19.01 -12.50
N LEU A 108 18.65 18.19 -11.69
CA LEU A 108 18.10 16.95 -11.14
C LEU A 108 17.60 17.11 -9.71
N HIS A 109 17.71 18.31 -9.13
CA HIS A 109 17.31 18.59 -7.74
C HIS A 109 17.97 17.64 -6.71
N TYR A 110 19.27 17.40 -6.86
CA TYR A 110 20.01 16.57 -5.91
C TYR A 110 19.81 17.01 -4.47
N ASP A 111 19.74 18.31 -4.23
CA ASP A 111 19.54 18.86 -2.89
C ASP A 111 18.31 18.26 -2.20
N VAL A 112 17.16 18.27 -2.84
CA VAL A 112 15.91 17.72 -2.29
C VAL A 112 16.02 16.21 -2.07
N LYS A 113 16.61 15.47 -3.02
CA LYS A 113 16.78 14.02 -2.91
C LYS A 113 17.72 13.65 -1.77
N ILE A 114 18.84 14.35 -1.67
CA ILE A 114 19.84 14.11 -0.64
C ILE A 114 19.31 14.47 0.74
N LYS A 115 18.65 15.61 0.90
CA LYS A 115 17.97 15.96 2.15
C LYS A 115 16.94 14.92 2.60
N ALA A 116 16.12 14.42 1.66
CA ALA A 116 15.16 13.37 1.94
C ALA A 116 15.83 12.04 2.33
N SER A 117 16.90 11.67 1.64
CA SER A 117 17.68 10.47 1.96
C SER A 117 18.32 10.55 3.33
N LYS A 118 18.94 11.68 3.66
CA LYS A 118 19.53 11.92 4.99
C LYS A 118 18.47 11.88 6.09
N LEU A 119 17.34 12.56 5.91
CA LEU A 119 16.25 12.54 6.88
C LEU A 119 15.76 11.09 7.15
N LEU A 120 15.65 10.27 6.11
CA LEU A 120 15.26 8.87 6.28
C LEU A 120 16.34 8.07 7.01
N LEU A 121 17.61 8.22 6.62
CA LEU A 121 18.73 7.49 7.23
C LEU A 121 18.93 7.86 8.71
N ASP A 122 18.77 9.13 9.06
CA ASP A 122 18.86 9.62 10.43
C ASP A 122 17.70 9.14 11.32
N ASN A 123 16.62 8.65 10.72
CA ASN A 123 15.42 8.19 11.42
C ASN A 123 15.10 6.71 11.18
N VAL A 124 16.05 5.90 10.74
CA VAL A 124 15.83 4.47 10.49
C VAL A 124 15.32 3.74 11.73
N ASP A 125 15.86 4.06 12.90
CA ASP A 125 15.46 3.44 14.17
C ASP A 125 14.04 3.83 14.60
N ASN A 126 13.50 4.90 14.06
CA ASN A 126 12.14 5.37 14.29
C ASN A 126 11.15 4.77 13.25
N THR A 127 11.60 3.87 12.39
CA THR A 127 10.73 3.25 11.39
C THR A 127 10.16 1.93 11.88
N PHE A 128 8.96 1.62 11.44
CA PHE A 128 8.31 0.34 11.67
C PHE A 128 7.64 -0.20 10.41
N THR A 129 7.49 -1.51 10.34
CA THR A 129 6.70 -2.16 9.31
C THR A 129 5.32 -2.49 9.84
N THR A 130 4.28 -2.27 9.04
CA THR A 130 2.92 -2.63 9.44
C THR A 130 2.81 -4.14 9.60
N PRO A 131 2.31 -4.65 10.73
CA PRO A 131 2.08 -6.07 10.90
C PRO A 131 1.14 -6.60 9.80
N VAL A 132 1.52 -7.75 9.22
CA VAL A 132 0.71 -8.44 8.21
C VAL A 132 -0.07 -9.55 8.91
N TYR A 133 -1.38 -9.43 8.93
CA TYR A 133 -2.30 -10.44 9.47
C TYR A 133 -3.65 -10.38 8.75
N ASN A 134 -4.44 -11.41 8.91
CA ASN A 134 -5.79 -11.44 8.36
C ASN A 134 -6.61 -10.29 8.94
N GLY A 135 -6.86 -9.25 8.13
CA GLY A 135 -7.57 -8.07 8.59
C GLY A 135 -6.75 -6.79 8.66
N SER A 136 -5.45 -6.82 8.41
CA SER A 136 -4.62 -5.62 8.36
C SER A 136 -5.13 -4.58 7.35
N ALA A 137 -5.64 -5.03 6.21
CA ALA A 137 -6.26 -4.15 5.21
C ALA A 137 -7.51 -3.44 5.76
N SER A 138 -8.37 -4.16 6.49
CA SER A 138 -9.56 -3.55 7.08
C SER A 138 -9.22 -2.56 8.20
N LEU A 139 -8.21 -2.86 9.03
CA LEU A 139 -7.75 -1.92 10.05
C LEU A 139 -7.21 -0.64 9.41
N ARG A 140 -6.43 -0.76 8.34
CA ARG A 140 -5.92 0.40 7.58
C ARG A 140 -7.06 1.23 6.98
N ASN A 141 -8.04 0.57 6.37
CA ASN A 141 -9.22 1.24 5.80
C ASN A 141 -10.05 1.93 6.88
N ALA A 142 -10.23 1.28 8.04
CA ALA A 142 -10.92 1.87 9.18
C ALA A 142 -10.22 3.14 9.70
N ALA A 143 -8.90 3.11 9.81
CA ALA A 143 -8.12 4.29 10.20
C ALA A 143 -8.27 5.44 9.18
N GLY A 144 -8.23 5.12 7.88
CA GLY A 144 -8.48 6.08 6.81
C GLY A 144 -9.89 6.69 6.90
N GLN A 145 -10.90 5.86 7.15
CA GLN A 145 -12.29 6.31 7.32
C GLN A 145 -12.47 7.25 8.51
N LEU A 146 -11.83 6.95 9.66
CA LEU A 146 -11.87 7.84 10.82
C LEU A 146 -11.33 9.23 10.49
N ILE A 147 -10.18 9.31 9.83
CA ILE A 147 -9.56 10.59 9.44
C ILE A 147 -10.45 11.33 8.46
N GLU A 148 -11.01 10.64 7.48
CA GLU A 148 -11.87 11.22 6.46
C GLU A 148 -13.16 11.80 7.06
N ASP A 149 -13.82 11.07 7.96
CA ASP A 149 -15.08 11.50 8.56
C ASP A 149 -14.87 12.68 9.52
N VAL A 150 -13.81 12.68 10.32
CA VAL A 150 -13.42 13.84 11.13
C VAL A 150 -13.17 15.06 10.24
N THR A 151 -12.40 14.90 9.16
CA THR A 151 -12.10 15.99 8.24
C THR A 151 -13.37 16.53 7.57
N LYS A 152 -14.31 15.67 7.19
CA LYS A 152 -15.62 16.08 6.63
C LYS A 152 -16.43 16.88 7.63
N SER A 153 -16.50 16.40 8.89
CA SER A 153 -17.26 17.11 9.94
C SER A 153 -16.67 18.48 10.26
N VAL A 154 -15.34 18.57 10.35
CA VAL A 154 -14.65 19.87 10.55
C VAL A 154 -14.96 20.82 9.39
N ARG A 155 -14.90 20.37 8.14
CA ARG A 155 -15.24 21.19 6.96
C ARG A 155 -16.68 21.67 6.96
N ARG A 156 -17.60 20.87 7.50
CA ARG A 156 -19.03 21.21 7.66
C ARG A 156 -19.30 22.05 8.89
N LYS A 157 -18.28 22.36 9.67
CA LYS A 157 -18.39 23.08 10.94
C LYS A 157 -19.28 22.34 11.97
N GLU A 158 -19.34 21.03 11.86
CA GLU A 158 -20.00 20.19 12.86
C GLU A 158 -19.07 20.02 14.08
N PRO A 159 -19.61 19.92 15.30
CA PRO A 159 -18.79 19.74 16.48
C PRO A 159 -18.09 18.37 16.47
N VAL A 160 -16.79 18.36 16.65
CA VAL A 160 -15.97 17.15 16.80
C VAL A 160 -15.50 17.11 18.26
N ASP A 161 -16.39 16.62 19.12
CA ASP A 161 -16.13 16.46 20.54
C ASP A 161 -15.87 14.99 20.92
N ALA A 162 -15.66 14.71 22.20
CA ALA A 162 -15.41 13.36 22.70
C ALA A 162 -16.57 12.41 22.42
N ALA A 163 -17.82 12.88 22.51
CA ALA A 163 -19.01 12.07 22.26
C ALA A 163 -19.12 11.69 20.76
N TYR A 164 -18.80 12.64 19.87
CA TYR A 164 -18.69 12.38 18.44
C TYR A 164 -17.62 11.32 18.15
N MET A 165 -16.43 11.46 18.76
CA MET A 165 -15.31 10.52 18.54
C MET A 165 -15.65 9.10 18.99
N VAL A 166 -16.29 8.94 20.14
CA VAL A 166 -16.74 7.61 20.63
C VAL A 166 -17.74 7.00 19.63
N LYS A 167 -18.77 7.75 19.24
CA LYS A 167 -19.78 7.28 18.29
C LYS A 167 -19.17 6.90 16.93
N LEU A 168 -18.25 7.73 16.43
CA LEU A 168 -17.56 7.46 15.17
C LEU A 168 -16.70 6.19 15.27
N TYR A 169 -15.95 6.04 16.36
CA TYR A 169 -15.12 4.86 16.61
C TYR A 169 -15.97 3.58 16.66
N ASP A 170 -17.07 3.58 17.39
CA ASP A 170 -17.98 2.44 17.48
C ASP A 170 -18.58 2.09 16.10
N SER A 171 -18.99 3.11 15.36
CA SER A 171 -19.52 2.94 14.00
C SER A 171 -18.50 2.31 13.06
N VAL A 172 -17.27 2.83 13.05
CA VAL A 172 -16.20 2.32 12.20
C VAL A 172 -15.76 0.92 12.63
N THR A 173 -15.65 0.68 13.93
CA THR A 173 -15.32 -0.64 14.48
C THR A 173 -16.34 -1.69 14.04
N SER A 174 -17.64 -1.36 14.12
CA SER A 174 -18.71 -2.23 13.65
C SER A 174 -18.69 -2.44 12.14
N LEU A 175 -18.53 -1.36 11.36
CA LEU A 175 -18.48 -1.41 9.90
C LEU A 175 -17.39 -2.33 9.37
N TYR A 176 -16.20 -2.23 9.95
CA TYR A 176 -15.03 -3.03 9.56
C TYR A 176 -14.86 -4.32 10.37
N ARG A 177 -15.82 -4.62 11.27
CA ARG A 177 -15.83 -5.81 12.13
C ARG A 177 -14.53 -5.99 12.92
N LEU A 178 -13.99 -4.91 13.45
CA LEU A 178 -12.74 -4.96 14.20
C LEU A 178 -12.90 -5.62 15.56
N ASP A 179 -14.09 -5.56 16.14
CA ASP A 179 -14.52 -6.23 17.38
C ASP A 179 -14.53 -7.76 17.28
N GLN A 180 -14.76 -8.29 16.07
CA GLN A 180 -14.86 -9.73 15.84
C GLN A 180 -13.52 -10.42 15.57
N ARG A 181 -12.44 -9.65 15.43
CA ARG A 181 -11.12 -10.15 15.00
C ARG A 181 -10.26 -10.72 16.12
N GLY A 182 -10.51 -10.34 17.36
CA GLY A 182 -9.86 -10.94 18.52
C GLY A 182 -10.26 -12.40 18.79
N ALA A 183 -11.32 -12.87 18.12
CA ALA A 183 -11.80 -14.24 18.20
C ALA A 183 -11.25 -15.16 17.10
N LEU A 184 -10.41 -14.66 16.20
CA LEU A 184 -9.75 -15.48 15.19
C LEU A 184 -8.64 -16.30 15.85
N ALA A 185 -8.87 -17.61 15.91
CA ALA A 185 -8.00 -18.57 16.54
C ALA A 185 -6.55 -18.46 16.04
N ALA A 186 -5.62 -18.66 16.95
CA ALA A 186 -4.18 -18.64 16.70
C ALA A 186 -3.69 -19.73 15.70
N ASP A 187 -4.56 -20.62 15.27
CA ASP A 187 -4.27 -21.72 14.34
C ASP A 187 -4.50 -21.39 12.86
N GLY A 188 -4.89 -20.15 12.55
CA GLY A 188 -5.11 -19.72 11.15
C GLY A 188 -6.33 -20.36 10.46
N SER A 189 -7.05 -21.24 11.12
CA SER A 189 -8.31 -21.79 10.61
C SER A 189 -9.44 -20.79 10.85
N GLN A 190 -9.83 -20.08 9.83
CA GLN A 190 -11.08 -19.33 9.84
C GLN A 190 -12.24 -20.33 9.77
N ALA A 191 -12.71 -20.77 10.90
CA ALA A 191 -14.10 -21.19 10.97
C ALA A 191 -14.95 -19.93 10.77
N LEU A 192 -15.16 -19.56 9.49
CA LEU A 192 -16.21 -18.63 9.12
C LEU A 192 -17.49 -19.26 9.67
N GLY A 193 -18.07 -18.66 10.71
CA GLY A 193 -19.31 -19.12 11.28
C GLY A 193 -20.38 -19.37 10.21
N PRO A 194 -21.48 -20.03 10.52
CA PRO A 194 -22.52 -20.33 9.54
C PRO A 194 -22.95 -19.04 8.84
N LEU A 195 -23.09 -19.11 7.51
CA LEU A 195 -23.54 -17.99 6.70
C LEU A 195 -24.75 -17.30 7.31
N PRO A 196 -24.77 -15.97 7.45
CA PRO A 196 -25.92 -15.23 7.95
C PRO A 196 -27.18 -15.57 7.15
N ALA A 197 -28.34 -15.56 7.82
CA ALA A 197 -29.61 -15.90 7.18
C ALA A 197 -29.90 -15.11 5.88
N PRO A 198 -29.62 -13.78 5.80
CA PRO A 198 -29.76 -13.02 4.55
C PRO A 198 -28.87 -13.53 3.41
N ALA A 199 -27.63 -13.91 3.73
CA ALA A 199 -26.69 -14.43 2.73
C ALA A 199 -27.13 -15.80 2.19
N LYS A 200 -27.66 -16.67 3.06
CA LYS A 200 -28.27 -17.94 2.64
C LYS A 200 -29.48 -17.71 1.74
N ALA A 201 -30.38 -16.80 2.12
CA ALA A 201 -31.55 -16.46 1.30
C ALA A 201 -31.13 -15.97 -0.08
N LEU A 202 -30.13 -15.08 -0.15
CA LEU A 202 -29.61 -14.58 -1.42
C LEU A 202 -29.02 -15.69 -2.29
N LEU A 203 -28.26 -16.63 -1.71
CA LEU A 203 -27.68 -17.76 -2.44
C LEU A 203 -28.76 -18.69 -2.97
N PHE A 204 -29.80 -18.99 -2.18
CA PHE A 204 -30.93 -19.82 -2.63
C PHE A 204 -31.72 -19.13 -3.75
N THR A 205 -31.94 -17.83 -3.66
CA THR A 205 -32.62 -17.06 -4.70
C THR A 205 -31.81 -17.07 -6.00
N LEU A 206 -30.50 -16.83 -5.90
CA LEU A 206 -29.60 -16.86 -7.06
C LEU A 206 -29.56 -18.26 -7.71
N GLY A 207 -29.47 -19.31 -6.87
CA GLY A 207 -29.54 -20.70 -7.32
C GLY A 207 -30.86 -21.01 -8.04
N GLY A 208 -31.98 -20.54 -7.50
CA GLY A 208 -33.30 -20.67 -8.12
C GLY A 208 -33.38 -19.99 -9.49
N VAL A 209 -32.84 -18.78 -9.61
CA VAL A 209 -32.77 -18.06 -10.90
C VAL A 209 -31.96 -18.85 -11.94
N TRP A 210 -30.80 -19.40 -11.55
CA TRP A 210 -29.99 -20.23 -12.43
C TRP A 210 -30.70 -21.48 -12.90
N VAL A 211 -31.46 -22.14 -12.04
CA VAL A 211 -32.29 -23.32 -12.40
C VAL A 211 -33.36 -22.93 -13.43
N LEU A 212 -34.04 -21.80 -13.21
CA LEU A 212 -35.06 -21.31 -14.15
C LEU A 212 -34.44 -20.99 -15.54
N ILE A 213 -33.28 -20.37 -15.59
CA ILE A 213 -32.56 -20.10 -16.83
C ILE A 213 -32.18 -21.41 -17.56
N ALA A 214 -31.68 -22.40 -16.80
CA ALA A 214 -31.31 -23.69 -17.37
C ALA A 214 -32.54 -24.44 -17.92
N VAL A 215 -33.65 -24.48 -17.20
CA VAL A 215 -34.91 -25.07 -17.66
C VAL A 215 -35.43 -24.36 -18.90
N TYR A 216 -35.45 -23.01 -18.89
CA TYR A 216 -35.89 -22.24 -20.05
C TYR A 216 -35.01 -22.53 -21.28
N GLY A 217 -33.68 -22.53 -21.12
CA GLY A 217 -32.74 -22.90 -22.20
C GLY A 217 -32.95 -24.30 -22.72
N GLY A 218 -33.16 -25.26 -21.82
CA GLY A 218 -33.47 -26.66 -22.20
C GLY A 218 -34.76 -26.77 -23.01
N VAL A 219 -35.84 -26.11 -22.58
CA VAL A 219 -37.11 -26.08 -23.31
C VAL A 219 -36.96 -25.46 -24.70
N GLN A 220 -36.18 -24.38 -24.83
CA GLN A 220 -35.92 -23.75 -26.14
C GLN A 220 -35.12 -24.67 -27.09
N LEU A 221 -34.15 -25.39 -26.55
CA LEU A 221 -33.37 -26.35 -27.34
C LEU A 221 -34.24 -27.52 -27.85
N VAL A 222 -35.10 -28.05 -26.98
CA VAL A 222 -36.06 -29.12 -27.39
C VAL A 222 -37.04 -28.61 -28.44
N LYS A 223 -37.60 -27.42 -28.26
CA LYS A 223 -38.49 -26.81 -29.28
C LYS A 223 -37.78 -26.60 -30.61
N LYS A 224 -36.52 -26.15 -30.59
CA LYS A 224 -35.72 -25.98 -31.82
C LYS A 224 -35.46 -27.29 -32.52
N LYS A 225 -35.11 -28.36 -31.79
CA LYS A 225 -34.88 -29.70 -32.33
C LYS A 225 -36.14 -30.30 -32.94
N ASN A 226 -37.29 -30.14 -32.27
CA ASN A 226 -38.57 -30.65 -32.81
C ASN A 226 -39.01 -29.93 -34.10
N ARG A 227 -38.71 -28.61 -34.24
CA ARG A 227 -38.95 -27.87 -35.47
C ARG A 227 -38.07 -28.33 -36.66
N GLN A 228 -36.85 -28.77 -36.39
CA GLN A 228 -35.93 -29.25 -37.42
C GLN A 228 -36.28 -30.67 -37.90
N ASN A 229 -36.95 -31.47 -37.08
CA ASN A 229 -37.37 -32.84 -37.45
C ASN A 229 -38.75 -32.89 -38.12
N SER A 230 -39.43 -31.73 -38.29
CA SER A 230 -40.75 -31.64 -38.91
C SER A 230 -40.68 -31.08 -40.36
N HIS A 231 -39.51 -30.95 -40.90
CA HIS A 231 -39.17 -30.64 -42.29
C HIS A 231 -38.36 -31.81 -42.89
#